data_7923070b04255f917b78bb16d04084d0
#
_entry.id   7923070b04255f917b78bb16d04084d0
#
_cell.length_a   1.000
_cell.length_b   1.000
_cell.length_c   1.000
_cell.angle_alpha   90.00
_cell.angle_beta   90.00
_cell.angle_gamma   90.00
#
_symmetry.space_group_name_H-M   'P 1'
#
loop_
_entity.id
_entity.type
_entity.pdbx_description
1 polymer ?
#
loop_
_entity_poly.entity_id
_entity_poly.type
_entity_poly.pdbx_seq_one_letter_code
_entity_poly.pdbx_strand_id
1 'polypeptide(L)'
;MIQVIEFPDREFETKADLFKALVEHKKELVSLKKSVTKNADAVAYGYIENISKNNVDKAIASADLPDSLNVKVVINTTNFLDSHGDLHINGIWNKSVSDNKTFLHLQEHNRDFGHVITDNAKGSVEVMTWKQLGLSYEGTTEALIFESTIDKLRNGFMLKQYANGWVKNHSVGMRYVNLELAINSEAEYDKEYKERWDKYYPIVANKELADERGYMWIVSEAKIVEGSAVVMGSNSATPTLENKQEPLDNTLDNEAEQSLQTEQQKEKLKELLNKF
;
A
#
# COMPACT_ATOMS: atom_id res chain seq x y z
N MET A 1 33.63 4.64 3.30
CA MET A 1 32.96 4.85 4.62
C MET A 1 31.49 4.48 4.45
N ILE A 2 30.92 3.80 5.43
CA ILE A 2 29.52 3.29 5.40
C ILE A 2 28.71 4.21 6.31
N GLN A 3 27.63 4.79 5.76
CA GLN A 3 26.69 5.63 6.49
C GLN A 3 25.31 4.97 6.47
N VAL A 4 24.63 4.89 7.59
CA VAL A 4 23.33 4.24 7.74
C VAL A 4 22.38 5.11 8.56
N ILE A 5 21.07 4.92 8.32
CA ILE A 5 20.02 5.72 9.00
C ILE A 5 19.98 5.49 10.52
N GLU A 6 20.41 4.33 10.98
CA GLU A 6 20.49 4.00 12.41
C GLU A 6 21.50 4.86 13.17
N PHE A 7 22.50 5.39 12.48
CA PHE A 7 23.58 6.22 13.03
C PHE A 7 23.86 7.41 12.11
N PRO A 8 22.97 8.40 12.04
CA PRO A 8 23.05 9.50 11.06
C PRO A 8 24.30 10.36 11.21
N ASP A 9 24.86 10.45 12.42
CA ASP A 9 26.03 11.28 12.76
C ASP A 9 27.33 10.45 12.80
N ARG A 10 27.31 9.20 12.34
CA ARG A 10 28.46 8.29 12.42
C ARG A 10 28.73 7.61 11.09
N GLU A 11 30.02 7.55 10.74
CA GLU A 11 30.52 6.78 9.59
C GLU A 11 31.33 5.58 10.08
N PHE A 12 31.23 4.48 9.36
CA PHE A 12 31.94 3.25 9.67
C PHE A 12 32.95 2.90 8.58
N GLU A 13 34.15 2.47 8.96
CA GLU A 13 35.19 2.08 8.00
C GLU A 13 34.88 0.72 7.38
N THR A 14 34.34 -0.22 8.19
CA THR A 14 34.02 -1.59 7.77
C THR A 14 32.61 -2.00 8.16
N LYS A 15 32.07 -3.03 7.48
CA LYS A 15 30.81 -3.69 7.89
C LYS A 15 30.92 -4.29 9.29
N ALA A 16 32.10 -4.79 9.70
CA ALA A 16 32.30 -5.36 11.01
C ALA A 16 32.12 -4.31 12.13
N ASP A 17 32.62 -3.08 11.92
CA ASP A 17 32.43 -1.97 12.87
C ASP A 17 30.95 -1.57 12.95
N LEU A 18 30.26 -1.52 11.80
CA LEU A 18 28.83 -1.26 11.77
C LEU A 18 28.03 -2.33 12.50
N PHE A 19 28.31 -3.63 12.25
CA PHE A 19 27.63 -4.74 12.89
C PHE A 19 27.81 -4.73 14.40
N LYS A 20 29.02 -4.48 14.85
CA LYS A 20 29.32 -4.32 16.29
C LYS A 20 28.47 -3.19 16.90
N ALA A 21 28.41 -2.03 16.26
CA ALA A 21 27.59 -0.90 16.74
C ALA A 21 26.10 -1.23 16.75
N LEU A 22 25.57 -1.93 15.72
CA LEU A 22 24.17 -2.36 15.66
C LEU A 22 23.81 -3.29 16.82
N VAL A 23 24.71 -4.22 17.17
CA VAL A 23 24.53 -5.16 18.28
C VAL A 23 24.61 -4.43 19.63
N GLU A 24 25.63 -3.58 19.84
CA GLU A 24 25.82 -2.80 21.06
C GLU A 24 24.62 -1.90 21.37
N HIS A 25 24.07 -1.24 20.35
CA HIS A 25 22.94 -0.31 20.46
C HIS A 25 21.57 -0.91 20.13
N LYS A 26 21.48 -2.25 19.96
CA LYS A 26 20.25 -2.93 19.53
C LYS A 26 19.02 -2.55 20.34
N LYS A 27 19.13 -2.48 21.67
CA LYS A 27 17.99 -2.17 22.55
C LYS A 27 17.44 -0.78 22.33
N GLU A 28 18.33 0.20 22.18
CA GLU A 28 17.98 1.60 21.92
C GLU A 28 17.37 1.76 20.54
N LEU A 29 17.98 1.14 19.52
CA LEU A 29 17.48 1.15 18.13
C LEU A 29 16.10 0.50 18.02
N VAL A 30 15.88 -0.65 18.65
CA VAL A 30 14.56 -1.31 18.70
C VAL A 30 13.55 -0.42 19.41
N SER A 31 13.90 0.20 20.54
CA SER A 31 13.02 1.13 21.27
C SER A 31 12.66 2.33 20.41
N LEU A 32 13.63 2.93 19.72
CA LEU A 32 13.43 4.05 18.81
C LEU A 32 12.51 3.65 17.65
N LYS A 33 12.81 2.54 16.97
CA LYS A 33 11.98 2.05 15.85
C LYS A 33 10.53 1.74 16.25
N LYS A 34 10.29 1.33 17.51
CA LYS A 34 8.93 1.07 18.05
C LYS A 34 8.23 2.34 18.53
N SER A 35 8.95 3.37 18.94
CA SER A 35 8.37 4.59 19.49
C SER A 35 7.78 5.53 18.45
N VAL A 36 8.26 5.47 17.22
CA VAL A 36 7.82 6.33 16.11
C VAL A 36 6.71 5.66 15.30
N THR A 37 5.73 6.45 14.86
CA THR A 37 4.90 6.04 13.72
C THR A 37 5.78 6.20 12.49
N LYS A 38 6.09 5.10 11.81
CA LYS A 38 6.84 5.17 10.58
C LYS A 38 5.94 5.77 9.51
N ASN A 39 6.33 6.95 9.06
CA ASN A 39 5.91 7.51 7.79
C ASN A 39 7.07 7.23 6.85
N ALA A 40 6.78 6.70 5.67
CA ALA A 40 7.83 6.35 4.75
C ALA A 40 8.41 7.60 4.10
N ASP A 41 9.42 8.20 4.73
CA ASP A 41 10.28 9.15 4.05
C ASP A 41 11.18 8.37 3.10
N ALA A 42 10.84 8.40 1.82
CA ALA A 42 11.43 7.51 0.84
C ALA A 42 12.50 8.19 -0.01
N VAL A 43 13.58 7.46 -0.19
CA VAL A 43 14.35 7.50 -1.41
C VAL A 43 14.27 6.11 -2.03
N ALA A 44 13.23 5.87 -2.81
CA ALA A 44 13.13 4.66 -3.61
C ALA A 44 13.39 5.00 -5.07
N TYR A 45 14.48 4.48 -5.61
CA TYR A 45 14.75 4.49 -7.04
C TYR A 45 14.13 3.22 -7.65
N GLY A 46 12.95 3.34 -8.23
CA GLY A 46 12.32 2.25 -8.96
C GLY A 46 10.94 2.66 -9.46
N TYR A 47 10.77 2.70 -10.76
CA TYR A 47 9.51 2.99 -11.42
C TYR A 47 8.77 1.67 -11.65
N ILE A 48 7.61 1.47 -11.03
CA ILE A 48 6.70 0.37 -11.36
C ILE A 48 5.68 0.91 -12.36
N GLU A 49 5.65 0.33 -13.57
CA GLU A 49 4.57 0.62 -14.51
C GLU A 49 3.24 0.14 -13.92
N ASN A 50 2.22 1.00 -13.96
CA ASN A 50 0.88 0.68 -13.48
C ASN A 50 0.33 -0.57 -14.15
N ILE A 51 -0.09 -1.55 -13.35
CA ILE A 51 -0.82 -2.74 -13.80
C ILE A 51 -2.23 -2.35 -14.26
N SER A 52 -2.75 -1.21 -13.82
CA SER A 52 -4.05 -0.69 -14.23
C SER A 52 -4.00 -0.24 -15.70
N LYS A 53 -4.21 -1.19 -16.62
CA LYS A 53 -4.39 -0.94 -18.06
C LYS A 53 -5.76 -0.32 -18.36
N ASN A 54 -6.18 0.68 -17.60
CA ASN A 54 -7.24 1.53 -18.08
C ASN A 54 -6.56 2.65 -18.87
N ASN A 55 -6.60 2.52 -20.19
CA ASN A 55 -6.16 3.53 -21.17
C ASN A 55 -6.85 4.86 -20.86
N VAL A 56 -6.23 5.67 -20.03
CA VAL A 56 -6.61 7.08 -19.89
C VAL A 56 -5.75 7.86 -20.89
N ASP A 57 -6.08 7.72 -22.17
CA ASP A 57 -5.41 8.46 -23.26
C ASP A 57 -5.64 9.98 -23.16
N LYS A 58 -6.59 10.41 -22.32
CA LYS A 58 -6.85 11.83 -22.02
C LYS A 58 -7.20 12.02 -20.55
N ALA A 59 -6.62 13.04 -19.92
CA ALA A 59 -6.99 13.43 -18.57
C ALA A 59 -8.48 13.77 -18.51
N ILE A 60 -9.19 13.20 -17.52
CA ILE A 60 -10.61 13.46 -17.29
C ILE A 60 -10.78 14.91 -16.82
N ALA A 61 -11.61 15.68 -17.49
CA ALA A 61 -11.93 17.04 -17.07
C ALA A 61 -12.66 17.04 -15.71
N SER A 62 -12.48 18.06 -14.90
CA SER A 62 -13.09 18.12 -13.56
C SER A 62 -14.62 18.08 -13.58
N ALA A 63 -15.25 18.49 -14.69
CA ALA A 63 -16.70 18.43 -14.89
C ALA A 63 -17.23 17.00 -15.13
N ASP A 64 -16.35 16.13 -15.66
CA ASP A 64 -16.72 14.75 -16.05
C ASP A 64 -16.29 13.72 -14.97
N LEU A 65 -15.81 14.19 -13.82
CA LEU A 65 -15.44 13.31 -12.71
C LEU A 65 -16.70 12.72 -12.05
N PRO A 66 -16.73 11.42 -11.74
CA PRO A 66 -17.82 10.79 -11.00
C PRO A 66 -17.96 11.41 -9.60
N ASP A 67 -19.10 11.19 -8.96
CA ASP A 67 -19.31 11.64 -7.58
C ASP A 67 -18.56 10.78 -6.58
N SER A 68 -18.27 9.53 -6.92
CA SER A 68 -17.44 8.62 -6.15
C SER A 68 -16.60 7.72 -7.05
N LEU A 69 -15.51 7.17 -6.50
CA LEU A 69 -14.60 6.26 -7.16
C LEU A 69 -14.14 5.17 -6.20
N ASN A 70 -14.35 3.91 -6.55
CA ASN A 70 -13.80 2.79 -5.80
C ASN A 70 -12.39 2.45 -6.29
N VAL A 71 -11.46 2.36 -5.35
CA VAL A 71 -10.07 2.00 -5.63
C VAL A 71 -9.64 0.83 -4.78
N LYS A 72 -8.87 -0.08 -5.36
CA LYS A 72 -8.19 -1.17 -4.67
C LYS A 72 -6.69 -0.92 -4.79
N VAL A 73 -6.00 -0.80 -3.66
CA VAL A 73 -4.61 -0.36 -3.60
C VAL A 73 -3.78 -1.26 -2.71
N VAL A 74 -2.52 -1.49 -3.07
CA VAL A 74 -1.53 -2.17 -2.21
C VAL A 74 -0.89 -1.13 -1.31
N ILE A 75 -1.06 -1.28 -0.01
CA ILE A 75 -0.50 -0.35 0.99
C ILE A 75 0.90 -0.79 1.44
N ASN A 76 1.14 -2.10 1.49
CA ASN A 76 2.44 -2.66 1.81
C ASN A 76 2.56 -4.07 1.24
N THR A 77 3.79 -4.53 1.04
CA THR A 77 4.12 -5.91 0.66
C THR A 77 5.14 -6.49 1.63
N THR A 78 5.03 -7.78 1.92
CA THR A 78 6.01 -8.52 2.72
C THR A 78 7.15 -9.08 1.84
N ASN A 79 8.20 -9.60 2.47
CA ASN A 79 9.34 -10.24 1.80
C ASN A 79 10.11 -9.30 0.86
N PHE A 80 9.95 -7.99 1.03
CA PHE A 80 10.67 -6.95 0.30
C PHE A 80 11.42 -6.06 1.31
N LEU A 81 12.74 -6.01 1.20
CA LEU A 81 13.56 -5.16 2.05
C LEU A 81 13.37 -3.71 1.65
N ASP A 82 12.85 -2.89 2.56
CA ASP A 82 12.60 -1.47 2.29
C ASP A 82 13.87 -0.62 2.38
N SER A 83 13.76 0.65 2.02
CA SER A 83 14.89 1.60 2.04
C SER A 83 15.45 1.86 3.44
N HIS A 84 14.68 1.56 4.50
CA HIS A 84 15.11 1.67 5.90
C HIS A 84 15.78 0.38 6.42
N GLY A 85 15.90 -0.65 5.58
CA GLY A 85 16.43 -1.96 5.98
C GLY A 85 15.48 -2.78 6.82
N ASP A 86 14.17 -2.51 6.73
CA ASP A 86 13.14 -3.26 7.42
C ASP A 86 12.55 -4.31 6.45
N LEU A 87 12.53 -5.58 6.87
CA LEU A 87 11.92 -6.69 6.18
C LEU A 87 10.62 -7.06 6.88
N HIS A 88 9.50 -6.70 6.28
CA HIS A 88 8.19 -7.15 6.72
C HIS A 88 8.00 -8.59 6.29
N ILE A 89 7.70 -9.50 7.22
CA ILE A 89 7.49 -10.92 6.91
C ILE A 89 6.01 -11.30 6.90
N ASN A 90 5.69 -12.41 6.25
CA ASN A 90 4.33 -12.92 6.17
C ASN A 90 3.68 -13.03 7.56
N GLY A 91 2.40 -12.67 7.63
CA GLY A 91 1.63 -12.64 8.89
C GLY A 91 1.68 -11.33 9.66
N ILE A 92 2.56 -10.40 9.31
CA ILE A 92 2.77 -9.12 10.02
C ILE A 92 1.47 -8.32 10.23
N TRP A 93 0.54 -8.36 9.26
CA TRP A 93 -0.69 -7.58 9.24
C TRP A 93 -1.90 -8.29 9.82
N ASN A 94 -1.87 -9.62 9.97
CA ASN A 94 -3.03 -10.46 10.29
C ASN A 94 -3.79 -9.97 11.53
N LYS A 95 -3.07 -9.69 12.61
CA LYS A 95 -3.69 -9.21 13.85
C LYS A 95 -4.30 -7.83 13.67
N SER A 96 -3.59 -6.90 13.04
CA SER A 96 -4.09 -5.53 12.87
C SER A 96 -5.33 -5.48 11.98
N VAL A 97 -5.37 -6.31 10.93
CA VAL A 97 -6.54 -6.43 10.04
C VAL A 97 -7.72 -7.09 10.77
N SER A 98 -7.48 -8.13 11.58
CA SER A 98 -8.55 -8.80 12.33
C SER A 98 -9.16 -7.91 13.43
N ASP A 99 -8.34 -7.07 14.06
CA ASP A 99 -8.75 -6.22 15.18
C ASP A 99 -9.50 -4.95 14.72
N ASN A 100 -9.39 -4.55 13.45
CA ASN A 100 -9.96 -3.31 12.92
C ASN A 100 -10.90 -3.58 11.75
N LYS A 101 -12.10 -2.98 11.81
CA LYS A 101 -13.10 -3.08 10.72
C LYS A 101 -12.76 -2.17 9.54
N THR A 102 -12.19 -1.01 9.81
CA THR A 102 -11.89 0.02 8.82
C THR A 102 -10.59 0.74 9.17
N PHE A 103 -10.02 1.39 8.19
CA PHE A 103 -8.76 2.12 8.28
C PHE A 103 -8.89 3.51 7.67
N LEU A 104 -8.03 4.42 8.13
CA LEU A 104 -7.83 5.71 7.46
C LEU A 104 -7.02 5.51 6.18
N HIS A 105 -7.52 6.08 5.07
CA HIS A 105 -6.74 6.24 3.84
C HIS A 105 -6.48 7.73 3.65
N LEU A 106 -5.22 8.11 3.65
CA LEU A 106 -4.77 9.49 3.69
C LEU A 106 -3.99 9.87 2.41
N GLN A 107 -3.74 11.16 2.27
CA GLN A 107 -2.81 11.73 1.31
C GLN A 107 -1.51 12.10 2.04
N GLU A 108 -0.36 11.58 1.58
CA GLU A 108 1.00 11.93 2.05
C GLU A 108 1.17 11.83 3.58
N HIS A 109 0.53 10.82 4.21
CA HIS A 109 0.57 10.63 5.68
C HIS A 109 0.08 11.85 6.49
N ASN A 110 -0.57 12.80 5.83
CA ASN A 110 -1.05 14.01 6.48
C ASN A 110 -2.39 13.76 7.17
N ARG A 111 -2.47 14.06 8.47
CA ARG A 111 -3.63 13.79 9.33
C ARG A 111 -4.60 14.97 9.45
N ASP A 112 -4.44 16.00 8.62
CA ASP A 112 -5.39 17.09 8.55
C ASP A 112 -6.66 16.65 7.80
N PHE A 113 -7.81 17.22 8.17
CA PHE A 113 -9.11 16.86 7.58
C PHE A 113 -9.14 16.97 6.05
N GLY A 114 -8.44 17.95 5.47
CA GLY A 114 -8.38 18.13 4.02
C GLY A 114 -7.58 17.05 3.26
N HIS A 115 -6.80 16.24 3.98
CA HIS A 115 -5.95 15.18 3.41
C HIS A 115 -6.52 13.78 3.62
N VAL A 116 -7.70 13.65 4.24
CA VAL A 116 -8.38 12.37 4.38
C VAL A 116 -9.03 12.00 3.04
N ILE A 117 -8.61 10.87 2.46
CA ILE A 117 -9.23 10.28 1.26
C ILE A 117 -10.53 9.58 1.68
N THR A 118 -10.44 8.66 2.65
CA THR A 118 -11.58 8.06 3.34
C THR A 118 -11.19 7.57 4.73
N ASP A 119 -12.14 7.51 5.64
CA ASP A 119 -11.99 6.92 6.99
C ASP A 119 -12.63 5.53 7.10
N ASN A 120 -13.07 4.98 5.97
CA ASN A 120 -13.81 3.71 5.91
C ASN A 120 -13.16 2.71 4.92
N ALA A 121 -11.84 2.80 4.73
CA ALA A 121 -11.13 1.83 3.89
C ALA A 121 -11.21 0.44 4.52
N LYS A 122 -11.54 -0.59 3.72
CA LYS A 122 -11.52 -1.98 4.15
C LYS A 122 -10.13 -2.56 3.92
N GLY A 123 -9.53 -3.11 4.98
CA GLY A 123 -8.22 -3.75 4.91
C GLY A 123 -8.34 -5.26 4.75
N SER A 124 -7.52 -5.83 3.89
CA SER A 124 -7.35 -7.29 3.74
C SER A 124 -5.88 -7.64 3.48
N VAL A 125 -5.55 -8.92 3.65
CA VAL A 125 -4.24 -9.47 3.29
C VAL A 125 -4.45 -10.49 2.18
N GLU A 126 -3.77 -10.32 1.05
CA GLU A 126 -3.86 -11.21 -0.10
C GLU A 126 -2.47 -11.73 -0.47
N VAL A 127 -2.38 -13.04 -0.77
CA VAL A 127 -1.16 -13.62 -1.33
C VAL A 127 -1.12 -13.31 -2.82
N MET A 128 -0.07 -12.62 -3.25
CA MET A 128 0.13 -12.21 -4.63
C MET A 128 1.52 -12.62 -5.12
N THR A 129 1.64 -12.93 -6.40
CA THR A 129 2.96 -13.07 -7.02
C THR A 129 3.54 -11.68 -7.31
N TRP A 130 4.85 -11.56 -7.31
CA TRP A 130 5.52 -10.31 -7.69
C TRP A 130 5.14 -9.87 -9.11
N LYS A 131 4.94 -10.82 -10.00
CA LYS A 131 4.47 -10.56 -11.38
C LYS A 131 3.09 -9.93 -11.43
N GLN A 132 2.15 -10.30 -10.53
CA GLN A 132 0.84 -9.64 -10.42
C GLN A 132 0.96 -8.20 -9.94
N LEU A 133 2.04 -7.87 -9.22
CA LEU A 133 2.38 -6.51 -8.81
C LEU A 133 3.22 -5.74 -9.85
N GLY A 134 3.49 -6.33 -11.03
CA GLY A 134 4.31 -5.71 -12.09
C GLY A 134 5.81 -5.76 -11.85
N LEU A 135 6.27 -6.61 -10.92
CA LEU A 135 7.67 -6.73 -10.55
C LEU A 135 8.28 -8.03 -11.08
N SER A 136 9.56 -7.97 -11.45
CA SER A 136 10.30 -9.09 -12.04
C SER A 136 11.00 -9.97 -10.98
N TYR A 137 10.41 -10.09 -9.78
CA TYR A 137 10.89 -11.00 -8.76
C TYR A 137 10.14 -12.33 -8.83
N GLU A 138 10.79 -13.40 -8.38
CA GLU A 138 10.16 -14.71 -8.26
C GLU A 138 9.50 -14.88 -6.88
N GLY A 139 8.52 -15.82 -6.81
CA GLY A 139 7.80 -16.12 -5.58
C GLY A 139 6.59 -15.24 -5.32
N THR A 140 6.23 -15.17 -4.05
CA THR A 140 5.00 -14.50 -3.58
C THR A 140 5.27 -13.56 -2.43
N THR A 141 4.36 -12.63 -2.22
CA THR A 141 4.28 -11.73 -1.09
C THR A 141 2.88 -11.78 -0.48
N GLU A 142 2.74 -11.44 0.79
CA GLU A 142 1.47 -11.02 1.35
C GLU A 142 1.34 -9.50 1.17
N ALA A 143 0.35 -9.09 0.39
CA ALA A 143 0.04 -7.69 0.15
C ALA A 143 -1.03 -7.23 1.14
N LEU A 144 -0.77 -6.14 1.86
CA LEU A 144 -1.80 -5.39 2.59
C LEU A 144 -2.58 -4.57 1.59
N ILE A 145 -3.86 -4.87 1.44
CA ILE A 145 -4.76 -4.24 0.47
C ILE A 145 -5.73 -3.32 1.20
N PHE A 146 -5.94 -2.13 0.65
CA PHE A 146 -7.07 -1.28 1.02
C PHE A 146 -8.06 -1.17 -0.15
N GLU A 147 -9.34 -1.39 0.16
CA GLU A 147 -10.46 -1.05 -0.71
C GLU A 147 -11.12 0.21 -0.16
N SER A 148 -11.12 1.26 -0.96
CA SER A 148 -11.53 2.60 -0.55
C SER A 148 -12.51 3.20 -1.54
N THR A 149 -13.61 3.77 -1.03
CA THR A 149 -14.49 4.64 -1.81
C THR A 149 -14.06 6.08 -1.57
N ILE A 150 -13.71 6.78 -2.64
CA ILE A 150 -13.31 8.19 -2.62
C ILE A 150 -14.52 9.02 -3.03
N ASP A 151 -15.01 9.85 -2.12
CA ASP A 151 -16.11 10.78 -2.35
C ASP A 151 -15.58 12.13 -2.86
N LYS A 152 -16.21 12.64 -3.93
CA LYS A 152 -15.84 13.92 -4.57
C LYS A 152 -15.95 15.11 -3.64
N LEU A 153 -16.97 15.13 -2.77
CA LEU A 153 -17.18 16.21 -1.82
C LEU A 153 -16.17 16.15 -0.68
N ARG A 154 -15.71 14.94 -0.31
CA ARG A 154 -14.72 14.76 0.75
C ARG A 154 -13.30 15.11 0.30
N ASN A 155 -12.85 14.54 -0.81
CA ASN A 155 -11.52 14.79 -1.37
C ASN A 155 -11.53 14.71 -2.91
N GLY A 156 -12.12 15.71 -3.54
CA GLY A 156 -12.21 15.79 -5.00
C GLY A 156 -10.85 15.91 -5.69
N PHE A 157 -9.83 16.43 -4.99
CA PHE A 157 -8.47 16.46 -5.51
C PHE A 157 -7.93 15.04 -5.69
N MET A 158 -7.99 14.20 -4.66
CA MET A 158 -7.50 12.82 -4.74
C MET A 158 -8.38 11.95 -5.63
N LEU A 159 -9.71 12.19 -5.67
CA LEU A 159 -10.57 11.54 -6.65
C LEU A 159 -10.06 11.77 -8.07
N LYS A 160 -9.73 13.02 -8.42
CA LYS A 160 -9.16 13.36 -9.73
C LYS A 160 -7.82 12.67 -9.98
N GLN A 161 -6.91 12.63 -8.97
CA GLN A 161 -5.62 11.97 -9.10
C GLN A 161 -5.78 10.47 -9.41
N TYR A 162 -6.66 9.79 -8.69
CA TYR A 162 -6.94 8.37 -8.91
C TYR A 162 -7.67 8.12 -10.23
N ALA A 163 -8.68 8.91 -10.57
CA ALA A 163 -9.45 8.76 -11.81
C ALA A 163 -8.57 8.89 -13.06
N ASN A 164 -7.53 9.72 -13.00
CA ASN A 164 -6.56 9.88 -14.09
C ASN A 164 -5.37 8.90 -14.00
N GLY A 165 -5.35 7.97 -13.04
CA GLY A 165 -4.26 7.02 -12.88
C GLY A 165 -2.91 7.65 -12.50
N TRP A 166 -2.93 8.82 -11.88
CA TRP A 166 -1.70 9.52 -11.47
C TRP A 166 -1.17 9.07 -10.11
N VAL A 167 -2.01 8.46 -9.28
CA VAL A 167 -1.57 7.82 -8.02
C VAL A 167 -0.98 6.46 -8.33
N LYS A 168 0.30 6.28 -8.07
CA LYS A 168 1.06 5.07 -8.42
C LYS A 168 1.63 4.34 -7.23
N ASN A 169 1.85 5.02 -6.12
CA ASN A 169 2.50 4.47 -4.95
C ASN A 169 1.68 4.73 -3.69
N HIS A 170 1.81 3.80 -2.76
CA HIS A 170 1.18 3.89 -1.45
C HIS A 170 2.19 3.55 -0.38
N SER A 171 1.84 3.87 0.86
CA SER A 171 2.65 3.60 2.02
C SER A 171 1.78 3.34 3.24
N VAL A 172 2.28 2.56 4.17
CA VAL A 172 1.63 2.27 5.44
C VAL A 172 2.20 3.16 6.54
N GLY A 173 1.33 3.86 7.28
CA GLY A 173 1.67 4.39 8.59
C GLY A 173 1.43 3.30 9.64
N MET A 174 2.48 2.92 10.37
CA MET A 174 2.44 1.77 11.29
C MET A 174 3.29 1.98 12.53
N ARG A 175 3.05 1.15 13.54
CA ARG A 175 3.91 1.02 14.72
C ARG A 175 4.38 -0.43 14.85
N TYR A 176 5.69 -0.63 14.96
CA TYR A 176 6.24 -1.96 15.16
C TYR A 176 5.92 -2.51 16.55
N VAL A 177 5.52 -3.78 16.59
CA VAL A 177 5.29 -4.53 17.83
C VAL A 177 6.44 -5.49 18.06
N ASN A 178 6.77 -6.33 17.06
CA ASN A 178 7.88 -7.27 17.12
C ASN A 178 8.90 -6.97 16.03
N LEU A 179 10.15 -6.80 16.47
CA LEU A 179 11.27 -6.41 15.61
C LEU A 179 12.54 -7.09 16.11
N GLU A 180 13.27 -7.73 15.20
CA GLU A 180 14.52 -8.42 15.48
C GLU A 180 15.60 -8.03 14.47
N LEU A 181 16.86 -7.98 14.92
CA LEU A 181 18.04 -7.71 14.08
C LEU A 181 18.58 -9.03 13.53
N ALA A 182 18.86 -9.04 12.21
CA ALA A 182 19.55 -10.11 11.49
C ALA A 182 20.79 -9.54 10.81
N ILE A 183 21.93 -10.23 10.89
CA ILE A 183 23.22 -9.79 10.36
C ILE A 183 23.90 -10.94 9.63
N ASN A 184 24.46 -10.66 8.46
CA ASN A 184 25.31 -11.57 7.71
C ASN A 184 26.77 -11.48 8.20
N SER A 185 27.05 -12.03 9.38
CA SER A 185 28.37 -12.03 9.99
C SER A 185 28.81 -13.45 10.31
N GLU A 186 30.07 -13.78 10.00
CA GLU A 186 30.67 -15.09 10.34
C GLU A 186 31.37 -15.07 11.71
N ALA A 187 31.30 -13.97 12.46
CA ALA A 187 31.88 -13.85 13.79
C ALA A 187 31.08 -14.68 14.81
N GLU A 188 31.76 -15.47 15.63
CA GLU A 188 31.11 -16.38 16.60
C GLU A 188 30.18 -15.65 17.57
N TYR A 189 30.52 -14.41 17.95
CA TYR A 189 29.67 -13.57 18.83
C TYR A 189 28.41 -13.06 18.15
N ASP A 190 28.29 -13.15 16.81
CA ASP A 190 27.12 -12.74 16.03
C ASP A 190 26.22 -13.94 15.64
N LYS A 191 26.49 -15.13 16.10
CA LYS A 191 25.83 -16.38 15.69
C LYS A 191 24.30 -16.28 15.71
N GLU A 192 23.70 -15.72 16.77
CA GLU A 192 22.22 -15.59 16.82
C GLU A 192 21.66 -14.68 15.74
N TYR A 193 22.40 -13.66 15.31
CA TYR A 193 22.01 -12.73 14.25
C TYR A 193 22.20 -13.36 12.87
N LYS A 194 23.25 -14.18 12.72
CA LYS A 194 23.51 -14.96 11.50
C LYS A 194 22.42 -16.02 11.28
N GLU A 195 22.03 -16.74 12.34
CA GLU A 195 20.94 -17.73 12.26
C GLU A 195 19.62 -17.07 11.80
N ARG A 196 19.32 -15.84 12.27
CA ARG A 196 18.17 -15.08 11.77
C ARG A 196 18.35 -14.66 10.32
N TRP A 197 19.53 -14.19 9.95
CA TRP A 197 19.83 -13.87 8.56
C TRP A 197 19.60 -15.06 7.65
N ASP A 198 20.18 -16.22 7.97
CA ASP A 198 20.06 -17.43 7.16
C ASP A 198 18.61 -17.94 7.07
N LYS A 199 17.82 -17.70 8.10
CA LYS A 199 16.38 -18.02 8.11
C LYS A 199 15.58 -17.16 7.16
N TYR A 200 15.83 -15.85 7.14
CA TYR A 200 14.96 -14.90 6.45
C TYR A 200 15.52 -14.41 5.10
N TYR A 201 16.82 -14.47 4.88
CA TYR A 201 17.42 -14.08 3.60
C TYR A 201 16.83 -14.85 2.39
N PRO A 202 16.49 -16.13 2.45
CA PRO A 202 15.92 -16.85 1.31
C PRO A 202 14.61 -16.29 0.80
N ILE A 203 13.80 -15.65 1.67
CA ILE A 203 12.49 -15.09 1.30
C ILE A 203 12.57 -13.64 0.80
N VAL A 204 13.72 -12.98 0.90
CA VAL A 204 13.91 -11.60 0.42
C VAL A 204 13.83 -11.57 -1.10
N ALA A 205 12.92 -10.78 -1.65
CA ALA A 205 12.75 -10.63 -3.10
C ALA A 205 13.90 -9.82 -3.74
N ASN A 206 14.24 -8.69 -3.16
CA ASN A 206 15.29 -7.77 -3.62
C ASN A 206 16.62 -8.02 -2.89
N LYS A 207 17.21 -9.21 -3.09
CA LYS A 207 18.41 -9.69 -2.41
C LYS A 207 19.62 -8.78 -2.55
N GLU A 208 19.73 -8.09 -3.68
CA GLU A 208 20.83 -7.16 -3.96
C GLU A 208 20.98 -6.10 -2.86
N LEU A 209 19.86 -5.53 -2.41
CA LEU A 209 19.87 -4.56 -1.30
C LEU A 209 20.26 -5.21 0.03
N ALA A 210 19.80 -6.44 0.29
CA ALA A 210 20.19 -7.18 1.49
C ALA A 210 21.70 -7.49 1.50
N ASP A 211 22.26 -7.92 0.37
CA ASP A 211 23.69 -8.22 0.23
C ASP A 211 24.54 -6.94 0.38
N GLU A 212 24.10 -5.83 -0.19
CA GLU A 212 24.76 -4.55 -0.04
C GLU A 212 24.81 -4.11 1.42
N ARG A 213 23.71 -4.19 2.16
CA ARG A 213 23.63 -3.79 3.56
C ARG A 213 24.34 -4.78 4.48
N GLY A 214 24.13 -6.08 4.27
CA GLY A 214 24.64 -7.17 5.13
C GLY A 214 23.90 -7.28 6.47
N TYR A 215 22.81 -6.52 6.68
CA TYR A 215 21.92 -6.63 7.83
C TYR A 215 20.50 -6.21 7.46
N MET A 216 19.54 -6.66 8.23
CA MET A 216 18.13 -6.28 8.10
C MET A 216 17.39 -6.35 9.43
N TRP A 217 16.32 -5.59 9.55
CA TRP A 217 15.41 -5.63 10.68
C TRP A 217 14.19 -6.45 10.30
N ILE A 218 14.02 -7.61 10.94
CA ILE A 218 12.88 -8.51 10.71
C ILE A 218 11.69 -8.01 11.49
N VAL A 219 10.63 -7.57 10.82
CA VAL A 219 9.39 -7.10 11.45
C VAL A 219 8.32 -8.17 11.29
N SER A 220 7.95 -8.83 12.40
CA SER A 220 6.99 -9.93 12.42
C SER A 220 5.59 -9.53 12.90
N GLU A 221 5.43 -8.36 13.52
CA GLU A 221 4.14 -7.82 13.94
C GLU A 221 4.18 -6.30 13.94
N ALA A 222 3.16 -5.67 13.33
CA ALA A 222 2.95 -4.23 13.35
C ALA A 222 1.47 -3.88 13.47
N LYS A 223 1.19 -2.70 14.07
CA LYS A 223 -0.15 -2.10 14.11
C LYS A 223 -0.27 -1.10 12.98
N ILE A 224 -1.26 -1.29 12.11
CA ILE A 224 -1.62 -0.33 11.07
C ILE A 224 -2.24 0.89 11.75
N VAL A 225 -1.74 2.06 11.44
CA VAL A 225 -2.29 3.36 11.89
C VAL A 225 -3.13 3.95 10.76
N GLU A 226 -2.62 3.89 9.52
CA GLU A 226 -3.30 4.34 8.31
C GLU A 226 -2.62 3.75 7.06
N GLY A 227 -3.23 3.94 5.88
CA GLY A 227 -2.59 3.76 4.59
C GLY A 227 -2.66 5.06 3.81
N SER A 228 -1.63 5.41 3.07
CA SER A 228 -1.58 6.67 2.33
C SER A 228 -1.22 6.49 0.86
N ALA A 229 -1.87 7.31 0.01
CA ALA A 229 -1.36 7.62 -1.31
C ALA A 229 -0.16 8.55 -1.16
N VAL A 230 0.98 8.20 -1.75
CA VAL A 230 2.22 8.97 -1.66
C VAL A 230 2.89 9.10 -3.03
N VAL A 231 3.66 10.17 -3.22
CA VAL A 231 4.47 10.32 -4.43
C VAL A 231 5.62 9.29 -4.41
N MET A 232 6.25 9.08 -3.25
CA MET A 232 7.29 8.09 -3.04
C MET A 232 7.09 7.38 -1.70
N GLY A 233 7.14 6.04 -1.71
CA GLY A 233 7.04 5.20 -0.51
C GLY A 233 8.35 4.46 -0.22
N SER A 234 8.63 4.09 1.04
CA SER A 234 9.82 3.29 1.42
C SER A 234 9.80 1.90 0.80
N ASN A 235 8.60 1.35 0.60
CA ASN A 235 8.37 0.11 -0.13
C ASN A 235 7.85 0.46 -1.53
N SER A 236 8.66 0.26 -2.56
CA SER A 236 8.31 0.57 -3.95
C SER A 236 7.34 -0.44 -4.60
N ALA A 237 6.98 -1.51 -3.89
CA ALA A 237 6.09 -2.57 -4.38
C ALA A 237 4.62 -2.36 -3.95
N THR A 238 4.10 -1.12 -4.08
CA THR A 238 2.76 -0.74 -3.58
C THR A 238 1.89 -0.06 -4.64
N PRO A 239 1.51 -0.76 -5.74
CA PRO A 239 0.75 -0.16 -6.84
C PRO A 239 -0.74 0.06 -6.52
N THR A 240 -1.38 0.90 -7.34
CA THR A 240 -2.84 0.91 -7.49
C THR A 240 -3.26 -0.25 -8.38
N LEU A 241 -4.11 -1.16 -7.88
CA LEU A 241 -4.56 -2.35 -8.62
C LEU A 241 -5.78 -2.06 -9.50
N GLU A 242 -6.79 -1.40 -8.95
CA GLU A 242 -8.06 -1.14 -9.61
C GLU A 242 -8.60 0.24 -9.28
N ASN A 243 -9.16 0.89 -10.30
CA ASN A 243 -10.00 2.07 -10.20
C ASN A 243 -11.34 1.75 -10.85
N LYS A 244 -12.44 1.73 -10.07
CA LYS A 244 -13.79 1.47 -10.58
C LYS A 244 -14.70 2.63 -10.24
N GLN A 245 -15.40 3.14 -11.25
CA GLN A 245 -16.54 4.03 -11.03
C GLN A 245 -17.69 3.20 -10.49
N GLU A 246 -18.43 3.68 -9.48
CA GLU A 246 -19.70 3.08 -9.13
C GLU A 246 -20.64 3.23 -10.34
N PRO A 247 -21.43 2.19 -10.67
CA PRO A 247 -22.48 2.35 -11.65
C PRO A 247 -23.40 3.47 -11.16
N LEU A 248 -23.64 4.47 -11.98
CA LEU A 248 -24.74 5.42 -11.73
C LEU A 248 -25.98 4.58 -11.48
N ASP A 249 -26.62 4.77 -10.34
CA ASP A 249 -27.87 4.10 -9.99
C ASP A 249 -28.98 4.65 -10.91
N ASN A 250 -29.07 4.08 -12.12
CA ASN A 250 -30.07 4.42 -13.12
C ASN A 250 -31.46 3.84 -12.77
N THR A 251 -31.73 3.51 -11.51
CA THR A 251 -33.04 2.99 -11.09
C THR A 251 -34.14 4.02 -11.32
N LEU A 252 -33.85 5.33 -11.20
CA LEU A 252 -34.82 6.40 -11.45
C LEU A 252 -35.14 6.57 -12.95
N ASP A 253 -34.18 6.41 -13.84
CA ASP A 253 -34.40 6.52 -15.29
C ASP A 253 -35.13 5.28 -15.85
N ASN A 254 -34.87 4.09 -15.31
CA ASN A 254 -35.56 2.87 -15.70
C ASN A 254 -37.04 2.84 -15.27
N GLU A 255 -37.40 3.42 -14.13
CA GLU A 255 -38.81 3.55 -13.73
C GLU A 255 -39.55 4.57 -14.58
N ALA A 256 -38.92 5.67 -14.98
CA ALA A 256 -39.51 6.66 -15.88
C ALA A 256 -39.69 6.11 -17.30
N GLU A 257 -38.73 5.39 -17.86
CA GLU A 257 -38.85 4.74 -19.16
C GLU A 257 -39.89 3.61 -19.18
N GLN A 258 -39.95 2.79 -18.13
CA GLN A 258 -40.96 1.73 -18.01
C GLN A 258 -42.38 2.31 -17.86
N SER A 259 -42.56 3.41 -17.17
CA SER A 259 -43.86 4.08 -17.01
C SER A 259 -44.32 4.67 -18.34
N LEU A 260 -43.43 5.33 -19.11
CA LEU A 260 -43.71 5.85 -20.45
C LEU A 260 -44.05 4.75 -21.48
N GLN A 261 -43.35 3.64 -21.48
CA GLN A 261 -43.64 2.50 -22.33
C GLN A 261 -45.00 1.85 -22.00
N THR A 262 -45.34 1.78 -20.71
CA THR A 262 -46.61 1.24 -20.23
C THR A 262 -47.79 2.13 -20.62
N GLU A 263 -47.65 3.47 -20.57
CA GLU A 263 -48.69 4.39 -21.04
C GLU A 263 -48.89 4.37 -22.56
N GLN A 264 -47.82 4.34 -23.35
CA GLN A 264 -47.88 4.22 -24.79
C GLN A 264 -48.52 2.89 -25.23
N GLN A 265 -48.29 1.80 -24.51
CA GLN A 265 -48.96 0.52 -24.77
C GLN A 265 -50.44 0.56 -24.45
N LYS A 266 -50.85 1.23 -23.38
CA LYS A 266 -52.27 1.45 -23.02
C LYS A 266 -53.00 2.30 -24.04
N GLU A 267 -52.38 3.35 -24.55
CA GLU A 267 -52.95 4.18 -25.61
C GLU A 267 -53.13 3.41 -26.91
N LYS A 268 -52.13 2.68 -27.36
CA LYS A 268 -52.26 1.80 -28.54
C LYS A 268 -53.36 0.75 -28.40
N LEU A 269 -53.50 0.18 -27.18
CA LEU A 269 -54.58 -0.79 -26.94
C LEU A 269 -55.97 -0.13 -26.97
N LYS A 270 -56.12 1.08 -26.46
CA LYS A 270 -57.38 1.89 -26.59
C LYS A 270 -57.72 2.22 -28.03
N GLU A 271 -56.74 2.62 -28.85
CA GLU A 271 -56.96 2.88 -30.26
C GLU A 271 -57.36 1.62 -31.04
N LEU A 272 -56.85 0.47 -30.68
CA LEU A 272 -57.23 -0.81 -31.27
C LEU A 272 -58.66 -1.24 -30.88
N LEU A 273 -59.04 -1.01 -29.62
CA LEU A 273 -60.39 -1.35 -29.13
C LEU A 273 -61.48 -0.42 -29.68
N ASN A 274 -61.14 0.81 -30.07
CA ASN A 274 -62.08 1.73 -30.69
C ASN A 274 -62.29 1.51 -32.22
N LYS A 275 -61.57 0.57 -32.80
CA LYS A 275 -61.71 0.20 -34.23
C LYS A 275 -62.61 -1.04 -34.50
N PHE A 276 -63.14 -1.60 -33.44
CA PHE A 276 -64.12 -2.71 -33.48
C PHE A 276 -65.41 -2.23 -32.80
#